data_6e4326b7a778bd03a60b536d82072d47
#
_entry.id   6e4326b7a778bd03a60b536d82072d47
#
_cell.length_a   1.000
_cell.length_b   1.000
_cell.length_c   1.000
_cell.angle_alpha   90.00
_cell.angle_beta   90.00
_cell.angle_gamma   90.00
#
_symmetry.space_group_name_H-M   'P 1'
#
loop_
_entity.id
_entity.type
_entity.pdbx_description
1 polymer ?
#
loop_
_entity_poly.entity_id
_entity_poly.type
_entity_poly.pdbx_seq_one_letter_code
_entity_poly.pdbx_strand_id
1 'polypeptide(L)'
;MAGVLGTSTLAQVGFIVRDIEESKKVFAEFLGVEVPPTWDGGEYEVTGTTYLGQPAPEANCLMAFFNIAPGLQIELIQPNGKPSAWQMYLDEYGEGMHHLAFPVNDTEKKVISCEAFGMPLLRRGLYGNAGGEYAYFDARKQLKCFIETLETYPEK
;
A
#
# COMPACT_ATOMS: atom_id res chain seq x y z
N MET A 1 10.99 24.22 5.39
CA MET A 1 9.70 24.06 4.67
C MET A 1 9.17 22.67 4.96
N ALA A 2 7.98 22.53 5.54
CA ALA A 2 7.39 21.22 5.76
C ALA A 2 6.92 20.64 4.41
N GLY A 3 7.28 19.37 4.13
CA GLY A 3 6.81 18.68 2.93
C GLY A 3 5.31 18.31 3.03
N VAL A 4 4.72 17.86 1.93
CA VAL A 4 3.29 17.50 1.81
C VAL A 4 2.83 16.53 2.91
N LEU A 5 3.63 15.51 3.19
CA LEU A 5 3.32 14.51 4.21
C LEU A 5 3.80 14.90 5.63
N GLY A 6 4.67 15.90 5.77
CA GLY A 6 5.31 16.26 7.05
C GLY A 6 6.32 15.22 7.54
N THR A 7 6.68 14.25 6.71
CA THR A 7 7.71 13.23 6.97
C THR A 7 8.50 12.97 5.70
N SER A 8 9.74 12.52 5.85
CA SER A 8 10.59 11.99 4.78
C SER A 8 11.02 10.54 5.06
N THR A 9 10.45 9.92 6.09
CA THR A 9 10.76 8.54 6.46
C THR A 9 10.02 7.59 5.51
N LEU A 10 10.79 6.80 4.75
CA LEU A 10 10.24 5.75 3.92
C LEU A 10 10.03 4.49 4.76
N ALA A 11 8.83 3.91 4.72
CA ALA A 11 8.48 2.70 5.45
C ALA A 11 8.41 1.45 4.56
N GLN A 12 7.93 1.61 3.31
CA GLN A 12 7.79 0.47 2.40
C GLN A 12 8.08 0.87 0.96
N VAL A 13 8.57 -0.12 0.19
CA VAL A 13 8.57 -0.13 -1.27
C VAL A 13 7.69 -1.29 -1.70
N GLY A 14 6.56 -1.00 -2.34
CA GLY A 14 5.56 -1.99 -2.72
C GLY A 14 5.66 -2.42 -4.18
N PHE A 15 5.48 -3.72 -4.40
CA PHE A 15 5.47 -4.34 -5.73
C PHE A 15 4.15 -5.06 -5.94
N ILE A 16 3.59 -4.93 -7.15
CA ILE A 16 2.46 -5.75 -7.60
C ILE A 16 3.00 -6.99 -8.29
N VAL A 17 2.47 -8.15 -7.91
CA VAL A 17 2.84 -9.45 -8.44
C VAL A 17 1.59 -10.26 -8.84
N ARG A 18 1.75 -11.21 -9.77
CA ARG A 18 0.67 -12.11 -10.21
C ARG A 18 0.55 -13.36 -9.34
N ASP A 19 1.68 -13.84 -8.83
CA ASP A 19 1.77 -15.01 -7.96
C ASP A 19 2.68 -14.68 -6.78
N ILE A 20 2.04 -14.48 -5.61
CA ILE A 20 2.76 -14.08 -4.40
C ILE A 20 3.58 -15.24 -3.83
N GLU A 21 3.12 -16.49 -3.99
CA GLU A 21 3.83 -17.64 -3.46
C GLU A 21 5.12 -17.94 -4.24
N GLU A 22 5.13 -17.69 -5.55
CA GLU A 22 6.33 -17.75 -6.37
C GLU A 22 7.23 -16.55 -6.11
N SER A 23 6.66 -15.35 -6.18
CA SER A 23 7.42 -14.09 -6.05
C SER A 23 8.15 -14.01 -4.70
N LYS A 24 7.50 -14.35 -3.59
CA LYS A 24 8.15 -14.27 -2.28
C LYS A 24 9.33 -15.25 -2.12
N LYS A 25 9.31 -16.40 -2.81
CA LYS A 25 10.46 -17.34 -2.82
C LYS A 25 11.66 -16.74 -3.56
N VAL A 26 11.41 -16.11 -4.72
CA VAL A 26 12.45 -15.46 -5.51
C VAL A 26 13.06 -14.27 -4.73
N PHE A 27 12.22 -13.45 -4.11
CA PHE A 27 12.72 -12.34 -3.26
C PHE A 27 13.51 -12.85 -2.05
N ALA A 28 13.03 -13.91 -1.39
CA ALA A 28 13.72 -14.50 -0.24
C ALA A 28 15.09 -15.05 -0.63
N GLU A 29 15.19 -15.76 -1.76
CA GLU A 29 16.46 -16.27 -2.31
C GLU A 29 17.41 -15.12 -2.63
N PHE A 30 16.94 -14.08 -3.34
CA PHE A 30 17.75 -12.91 -3.68
C PHE A 30 18.28 -12.17 -2.45
N LEU A 31 17.45 -12.01 -1.42
CA LEU A 31 17.80 -11.30 -0.18
C LEU A 31 18.59 -12.17 0.80
N GLY A 32 18.62 -13.49 0.62
CA GLY A 32 19.27 -14.44 1.54
C GLY A 32 18.53 -14.56 2.89
N VAL A 33 17.19 -14.50 2.89
CA VAL A 33 16.34 -14.55 4.07
C VAL A 33 15.31 -15.68 3.98
N GLU A 34 14.62 -15.96 5.07
CA GLU A 34 13.51 -16.92 5.08
C GLU A 34 12.30 -16.39 4.28
N VAL A 35 11.55 -17.32 3.68
CA VAL A 35 10.31 -16.99 2.97
C VAL A 35 9.26 -16.52 3.97
N PRO A 36 8.72 -15.28 3.85
CA PRO A 36 7.75 -14.75 4.79
C PRO A 36 6.38 -15.44 4.65
N PRO A 37 5.52 -15.34 5.68
CA PRO A 37 4.13 -15.76 5.56
C PRO A 37 3.37 -14.87 4.56
N THR A 38 2.28 -15.42 4.02
CA THR A 38 1.31 -14.68 3.23
C THR A 38 0.18 -14.20 4.12
N TRP A 39 -0.21 -12.95 3.99
CA TRP A 39 -1.29 -12.30 4.71
C TRP A 39 -2.43 -11.95 3.76
N ASP A 40 -3.66 -12.08 4.23
CA ASP A 40 -4.85 -11.55 3.55
C ASP A 40 -5.07 -10.08 3.92
N GLY A 41 -5.61 -9.28 2.98
CA GLY A 41 -5.86 -7.85 3.20
C GLY A 41 -6.96 -7.54 4.22
N GLY A 42 -7.74 -8.52 4.61
CA GLY A 42 -8.79 -8.43 5.61
C GLY A 42 -10.20 -8.31 5.04
N GLU A 43 -11.17 -8.66 5.86
CA GLU A 43 -12.58 -8.61 5.51
C GLU A 43 -13.07 -7.17 5.35
N TYR A 44 -13.97 -6.95 4.38
CA TYR A 44 -14.50 -5.60 4.10
C TYR A 44 -15.20 -4.97 5.31
N GLU A 45 -15.90 -5.76 6.11
CA GLU A 45 -16.59 -5.31 7.34
C GLU A 45 -15.64 -4.69 8.36
N VAL A 46 -14.36 -5.07 8.31
CA VAL A 46 -13.29 -4.48 9.15
C VAL A 46 -12.61 -3.33 8.43
N THR A 47 -12.24 -3.54 7.17
CA THR A 47 -11.39 -2.61 6.42
C THR A 47 -12.14 -1.41 5.86
N GLY A 48 -13.43 -1.55 5.55
CA GLY A 48 -14.27 -0.50 4.97
C GLY A 48 -13.66 0.14 3.71
N THR A 49 -12.94 -0.63 2.92
CA THR A 49 -12.14 -0.10 1.80
C THR A 49 -12.96 0.62 0.75
N THR A 50 -12.42 1.73 0.27
CA THR A 50 -12.97 2.49 -0.86
C THR A 50 -11.99 2.49 -2.04
N TYR A 51 -12.53 2.60 -3.25
CA TYR A 51 -11.76 2.81 -4.47
C TYR A 51 -12.47 3.86 -5.33
N LEU A 52 -11.74 4.90 -5.73
CA LEU A 52 -12.27 6.07 -6.45
C LEU A 52 -13.48 6.69 -5.74
N GLY A 53 -13.44 6.77 -4.42
CA GLY A 53 -14.50 7.34 -3.58
C GLY A 53 -15.74 6.47 -3.41
N GLN A 54 -15.76 5.24 -3.94
CA GLN A 54 -16.87 4.30 -3.80
C GLN A 54 -16.50 3.10 -2.93
N PRO A 55 -17.44 2.51 -2.17
CA PRO A 55 -17.21 1.26 -1.47
C PRO A 55 -16.70 0.16 -2.41
N ALA A 56 -15.70 -0.60 -1.98
CA ALA A 56 -15.09 -1.68 -2.77
C ALA A 56 -15.06 -3.01 -1.99
N PRO A 57 -16.22 -3.60 -1.68
CA PRO A 57 -16.31 -4.77 -0.80
C PRO A 57 -15.70 -6.04 -1.40
N GLU A 58 -15.57 -6.12 -2.72
CA GLU A 58 -14.99 -7.28 -3.39
C GLU A 58 -13.46 -7.17 -3.59
N ALA A 59 -12.89 -5.97 -3.40
CA ALA A 59 -11.47 -5.74 -3.65
C ALA A 59 -10.63 -6.19 -2.45
N ASN A 60 -9.82 -7.20 -2.65
CA ASN A 60 -8.89 -7.74 -1.65
C ASN A 60 -7.53 -8.06 -2.29
N CYS A 61 -6.57 -8.43 -1.49
CA CYS A 61 -5.24 -8.84 -1.94
C CYS A 61 -4.58 -9.81 -0.97
N LEU A 62 -3.55 -10.49 -1.48
CA LEU A 62 -2.58 -11.21 -0.65
C LEU A 62 -1.33 -10.35 -0.53
N MET A 63 -0.68 -10.38 0.64
CA MET A 63 0.50 -9.57 0.94
C MET A 63 1.61 -10.41 1.56
N ALA A 64 2.86 -10.04 1.29
CA ALA A 64 4.03 -10.56 1.98
C ALA A 64 5.04 -9.45 2.23
N PHE A 65 5.74 -9.49 3.37
CA PHE A 65 6.61 -8.42 3.82
C PHE A 65 8.01 -8.92 4.11
N PHE A 66 9.03 -8.22 3.59
CA PHE A 66 10.44 -8.44 3.88
C PHE A 66 11.00 -7.25 4.66
N ASN A 67 11.46 -7.46 5.87
CA ASN A 67 12.19 -6.44 6.63
C ASN A 67 13.62 -6.35 6.09
N ILE A 68 13.95 -5.27 5.36
CA ILE A 68 15.26 -5.09 4.72
C ILE A 68 16.18 -4.14 5.48
N ALA A 69 15.62 -3.29 6.33
CA ALA A 69 16.33 -2.41 7.26
C ALA A 69 15.40 -2.05 8.42
N PRO A 70 15.90 -1.50 9.54
CA PRO A 70 15.05 -1.01 10.61
C PRO A 70 13.99 -0.01 10.09
N GLY A 71 12.71 -0.36 10.22
CA GLY A 71 11.58 0.47 9.77
C GLY A 71 11.36 0.54 8.26
N LEU A 72 12.05 -0.30 7.45
CA LEU A 72 11.89 -0.34 6.01
C LEU A 72 11.59 -1.76 5.52
N GLN A 73 10.52 -1.91 4.75
CA GLN A 73 10.07 -3.18 4.19
C GLN A 73 10.00 -3.13 2.65
N ILE A 74 10.21 -4.28 2.03
CA ILE A 74 9.65 -4.57 0.71
C ILE A 74 8.31 -5.27 0.94
N GLU A 75 7.27 -4.78 0.29
CA GLU A 75 5.94 -5.38 0.29
C GLU A 75 5.61 -5.95 -1.07
N LEU A 76 5.14 -7.20 -1.11
CA LEU A 76 4.56 -7.80 -2.30
C LEU A 76 3.04 -7.84 -2.15
N ILE A 77 2.33 -7.47 -3.21
CA ILE A 77 0.85 -7.46 -3.26
C ILE A 77 0.39 -8.22 -4.49
N GLN A 78 -0.44 -9.23 -4.28
CA GLN A 78 -1.21 -9.91 -5.33
C GLN A 78 -2.66 -9.49 -5.21
N PRO A 79 -3.21 -8.68 -6.14
CA PRO A 79 -4.63 -8.33 -6.16
C PRO A 79 -5.49 -9.54 -6.55
N ASN A 80 -6.77 -9.51 -6.15
CA ASN A 80 -7.70 -10.62 -6.36
C ASN A 80 -8.53 -10.54 -7.66
N GLY A 81 -8.14 -9.68 -8.61
CA GLY A 81 -8.86 -9.51 -9.89
C GLY A 81 -10.04 -8.53 -9.83
N LYS A 82 -10.34 -7.96 -8.67
CA LYS A 82 -11.43 -7.00 -8.50
C LYS A 82 -10.92 -5.56 -8.62
N PRO A 83 -11.75 -4.60 -9.06
CA PRO A 83 -11.34 -3.20 -9.23
C PRO A 83 -10.69 -2.62 -7.97
N SER A 84 -9.44 -2.22 -8.08
CA SER A 84 -8.65 -1.62 -7.00
C SER A 84 -7.46 -0.85 -7.59
N ALA A 85 -6.78 -0.04 -6.77
CA ALA A 85 -5.54 0.62 -7.17
C ALA A 85 -4.44 -0.39 -7.56
N TRP A 86 -4.45 -1.58 -6.98
CA TRP A 86 -3.51 -2.66 -7.28
C TRP A 86 -3.85 -3.38 -8.58
N GLN A 87 -5.13 -3.75 -8.79
CA GLN A 87 -5.57 -4.43 -10.01
C GLN A 87 -5.42 -3.52 -11.23
N MET A 88 -5.80 -2.25 -11.10
CA MET A 88 -5.62 -1.26 -12.16
C MET A 88 -4.16 -1.19 -12.63
N TYR A 89 -3.21 -1.16 -11.68
CA TYR A 89 -1.78 -1.15 -12.01
C TYR A 89 -1.36 -2.43 -12.74
N LEU A 90 -1.77 -3.60 -12.23
CA LEU A 90 -1.46 -4.89 -12.84
C LEU A 90 -1.98 -5.01 -14.27
N ASP A 91 -3.19 -4.51 -14.52
CA ASP A 91 -3.82 -4.53 -15.83
C ASP A 91 -3.15 -3.55 -16.82
N GLU A 92 -2.72 -2.38 -16.36
CA GLU A 92 -2.13 -1.33 -17.20
C GLU A 92 -0.64 -1.54 -17.44
N TYR A 93 0.12 -1.95 -16.43
CA TYR A 93 1.59 -2.00 -16.47
C TYR A 93 2.19 -3.41 -16.31
N GLY A 94 1.39 -4.39 -15.86
CA GLY A 94 1.90 -5.69 -15.44
C GLY A 94 2.53 -5.67 -14.05
N GLU A 95 3.40 -6.61 -13.78
CA GLU A 95 4.10 -6.71 -12.50
C GLU A 95 5.18 -5.64 -12.38
N GLY A 96 5.43 -5.17 -11.15
CA GLY A 96 6.52 -4.24 -10.90
C GLY A 96 6.33 -3.35 -9.69
N MET A 97 7.23 -2.38 -9.54
CA MET A 97 7.20 -1.42 -8.45
C MET A 97 5.97 -0.51 -8.56
N HIS A 98 5.15 -0.52 -7.53
CA HIS A 98 3.88 0.19 -7.49
C HIS A 98 3.96 1.47 -6.65
N HIS A 99 4.39 1.38 -5.39
CA HIS A 99 4.30 2.51 -4.47
C HIS A 99 5.49 2.66 -3.53
N LEU A 100 5.58 3.87 -2.98
CA LEU A 100 6.39 4.22 -1.83
C LEU A 100 5.45 4.56 -0.68
N ALA A 101 5.63 3.95 0.49
CA ALA A 101 4.80 4.17 1.66
C ALA A 101 5.53 4.99 2.74
N PHE A 102 4.80 5.91 3.34
CA PHE A 102 5.30 6.82 4.37
C PHE A 102 4.43 6.76 5.62
N PRO A 103 5.01 6.60 6.83
CA PRO A 103 4.26 6.68 8.07
C PRO A 103 3.81 8.13 8.30
N VAL A 104 2.55 8.30 8.65
CA VAL A 104 1.96 9.61 8.91
C VAL A 104 1.11 9.60 10.17
N ASN A 105 0.73 10.78 10.62
CA ASN A 105 -0.34 11.01 11.59
C ASN A 105 -1.43 11.84 10.90
N ASP A 106 -2.70 11.62 11.26
CA ASP A 106 -3.85 12.36 10.76
C ASP A 106 -4.02 12.20 9.23
N THR A 107 -4.38 11.00 8.83
CA THR A 107 -4.61 10.63 7.41
C THR A 107 -5.57 11.60 6.72
N GLU A 108 -6.60 12.10 7.41
CA GLU A 108 -7.55 13.06 6.82
C GLU A 108 -6.87 14.34 6.35
N LYS A 109 -5.98 14.90 7.15
CA LYS A 109 -5.18 16.07 6.73
C LYS A 109 -4.23 15.73 5.59
N LYS A 110 -3.70 14.49 5.54
CA LYS A 110 -2.80 14.08 4.45
C LYS A 110 -3.55 13.92 3.15
N VAL A 111 -4.78 13.43 3.17
CA VAL A 111 -5.66 13.40 1.98
C VAL A 111 -5.79 14.82 1.41
N ILE A 112 -6.18 15.79 2.24
CA ILE A 112 -6.31 17.19 1.79
C ILE A 112 -5.00 17.74 1.21
N SER A 113 -3.87 17.48 1.88
CA SER A 113 -2.54 17.98 1.44
C SER A 113 -2.08 17.32 0.14
N CYS A 114 -2.30 16.02 -0.02
CA CYS A 114 -1.95 15.28 -1.23
C CYS A 114 -2.80 15.72 -2.42
N GLU A 115 -4.11 15.87 -2.24
CA GLU A 115 -5.00 16.37 -3.29
C GLU A 115 -4.65 17.80 -3.72
N ALA A 116 -4.34 18.69 -2.76
CA ALA A 116 -3.87 20.05 -3.06
C ALA A 116 -2.53 20.06 -3.80
N PHE A 117 -1.68 19.04 -3.62
CA PHE A 117 -0.44 18.87 -4.37
C PHE A 117 -0.65 18.25 -5.76
N GLY A 118 -1.88 17.88 -6.10
CA GLY A 118 -2.25 17.27 -7.38
C GLY A 118 -2.10 15.75 -7.41
N MET A 119 -2.13 15.10 -6.25
CA MET A 119 -2.12 13.65 -6.08
C MET A 119 -3.50 13.20 -5.59
N PRO A 120 -4.44 12.82 -6.49
CA PRO A 120 -5.79 12.43 -6.09
C PRO A 120 -5.78 11.12 -5.29
N LEU A 121 -6.69 11.04 -4.31
CA LEU A 121 -6.93 9.81 -3.55
C LEU A 121 -7.52 8.73 -4.45
N LEU A 122 -6.91 7.54 -4.46
CA LEU A 122 -7.38 6.38 -5.21
C LEU A 122 -8.10 5.37 -4.35
N ARG A 123 -7.53 5.02 -3.20
CA ARG A 123 -8.00 3.96 -2.32
C ARG A 123 -7.70 4.32 -0.87
N ARG A 124 -8.59 3.97 0.02
CA ARG A 124 -8.43 4.13 1.46
C ARG A 124 -9.11 2.99 2.19
N GLY A 125 -8.58 2.58 3.33
CA GLY A 125 -9.17 1.56 4.18
C GLY A 125 -8.41 1.40 5.49
N LEU A 126 -9.02 0.67 6.43
CA LEU A 126 -8.33 0.25 7.64
C LEU A 126 -7.44 -0.97 7.35
N TYR A 127 -6.42 -1.18 8.18
CA TYR A 127 -5.69 -2.44 8.21
C TYR A 127 -6.64 -3.59 8.58
N GLY A 128 -6.33 -4.82 8.18
CA GLY A 128 -7.16 -5.99 8.45
C GLY A 128 -7.42 -6.27 9.93
N ASN A 129 -6.62 -5.71 10.83
CA ASN A 129 -6.80 -5.77 12.29
C ASN A 129 -7.40 -4.48 12.89
N ALA A 130 -7.82 -3.52 12.05
CA ALA A 130 -8.30 -2.19 12.44
C ALA A 130 -7.30 -1.37 13.31
N GLY A 131 -6.03 -1.75 13.35
CA GLY A 131 -4.98 -1.09 14.12
C GLY A 131 -4.41 0.17 13.48
N GLY A 132 -4.94 0.59 12.34
CA GLY A 132 -4.53 1.77 11.59
C GLY A 132 -5.22 1.84 10.25
N GLU A 133 -4.81 2.79 9.43
CA GLU A 133 -5.35 2.98 8.08
C GLU A 133 -4.27 3.26 7.05
N TYR A 134 -4.61 2.99 5.80
CA TYR A 134 -3.79 3.30 4.64
C TYR A 134 -4.57 4.14 3.63
N ALA A 135 -3.85 4.92 2.85
CA ALA A 135 -4.41 5.63 1.70
C ALA A 135 -3.41 5.66 0.54
N TYR A 136 -3.89 5.33 -0.67
CA TYR A 136 -3.12 5.40 -1.90
C TYR A 136 -3.49 6.63 -2.70
N PHE A 137 -2.47 7.31 -3.22
CA PHE A 137 -2.60 8.51 -4.04
C PHE A 137 -1.94 8.30 -5.41
N ASP A 138 -2.59 8.79 -6.46
CA ASP A 138 -1.98 8.83 -7.78
C ASP A 138 -0.95 9.96 -7.88
N ALA A 139 0.30 9.62 -7.65
CA ALA A 139 1.43 10.54 -7.75
C ALA A 139 2.26 10.33 -9.04
N ARG A 140 1.75 9.56 -10.01
CA ARG A 140 2.50 9.23 -11.25
C ARG A 140 2.93 10.46 -12.02
N LYS A 141 2.11 11.50 -12.04
CA LYS A 141 2.46 12.77 -12.71
C LYS A 141 3.62 13.48 -11.99
N GLN A 142 3.59 13.56 -10.68
CA GLN A 142 4.55 14.29 -9.86
C GLN A 142 5.80 13.46 -9.56
N LEU A 143 5.61 12.23 -9.06
CA LEU A 143 6.65 11.41 -8.45
C LEU A 143 6.95 10.10 -9.21
N LYS A 144 6.22 9.82 -10.31
CA LYS A 144 6.40 8.67 -11.20
C LYS A 144 6.03 7.31 -10.59
N CYS A 145 5.37 7.32 -9.44
CA CYS A 145 4.84 6.13 -8.76
C CYS A 145 3.57 6.51 -7.99
N PHE A 146 2.92 5.53 -7.37
CA PHE A 146 1.90 5.80 -6.37
C PHE A 146 2.55 6.11 -5.02
N ILE A 147 1.87 6.89 -4.20
CA ILE A 147 2.26 7.15 -2.81
C ILE A 147 1.24 6.51 -1.91
N GLU A 148 1.71 5.85 -0.87
CA GLU A 148 0.89 5.34 0.21
C GLU A 148 1.21 6.08 1.51
N THR A 149 0.17 6.37 2.28
CA THR A 149 0.31 6.81 3.67
C THR A 149 -0.15 5.70 4.61
N LEU A 150 0.58 5.53 5.71
CA LEU A 150 0.31 4.53 6.74
C LEU A 150 0.15 5.24 8.08
N GLU A 151 -1.02 5.17 8.67
CA GLU A 151 -1.26 5.65 10.03
C GLU A 151 -1.54 4.48 10.96
N THR A 152 -0.70 4.29 11.96
CA THR A 152 -0.92 3.28 13.00
C THR A 152 -1.57 3.95 14.20
N TYR A 153 -2.68 3.41 14.65
CA TYR A 153 -3.40 3.94 15.80
C TYR A 153 -2.72 3.49 17.11
N PRO A 154 -2.72 4.35 18.15
CA PRO A 154 -2.23 3.95 19.47
C PRO A 154 -2.98 2.72 19.98
N GLU A 155 -2.26 1.80 20.61
CA GLU A 155 -2.90 0.71 21.37
C GLU A 155 -3.81 1.29 22.43
N LYS A 156 -5.02 0.72 22.57
CA LYS A 156 -6.02 1.14 23.58
C LYS A 156 -5.72 0.55 24.93
#